data_9d88ac302dd472ab80b862fb97127d54
#
_entry.id   9d88ac302dd472ab80b862fb97127d54
#
_cell.length_a   1.000
_cell.length_b   1.000
_cell.length_c   1.000
_cell.angle_alpha   90.00
_cell.angle_beta   90.00
_cell.angle_gamma   90.00
#
_symmetry.space_group_name_H-M   'P 1'
#
loop_
_entity.id
_entity.type
_entity.pdbx_description
1 polymer ?
#
loop_
_entity_poly.entity_id
_entity_poly.type
_entity_poly.pdbx_seq_one_letter_code
_entity_poly.pdbx_strand_id
1 'polypeptide(L)'
;IKELNIAYDKNFEFNKKELKSSKKLKFTNNQKDLKLANCFIISVPTPVDKLKKPDLRLLLKATQMIGKIIKKNDLIIFESTVYPGCTEEQCVPVLEKFSKLKYNKDFFCGYSPERINPGDKVHTISNVKKITSGSKPEVADIVDDIYKDIICVGTHKAPSIKVAEAAKIIENTQRDLNIAF
;
A
#
# COMPACT_ATOMS: atom_id res chain seq x y z
N ILE A 1 5.22 -4.01 18.12
CA ILE A 1 4.99 -5.46 18.08
C ILE A 1 4.64 -6.02 19.46
N LYS A 2 5.46 -5.82 20.51
CA LYS A 2 5.16 -6.35 21.85
C LYS A 2 3.79 -5.90 22.35
N GLU A 3 3.46 -4.61 22.22
CA GLU A 3 2.18 -4.03 22.60
C GLU A 3 1.02 -4.61 21.77
N LEU A 4 1.15 -4.70 20.45
CA LEU A 4 0.13 -5.28 19.59
C LEU A 4 -0.15 -6.76 19.91
N ASN A 5 0.88 -7.54 20.27
CA ASN A 5 0.72 -8.94 20.69
C ASN A 5 -0.10 -9.10 21.99
N ILE A 6 -0.19 -8.07 22.82
CA ILE A 6 -1.07 -8.04 24.00
C ILE A 6 -2.39 -7.27 23.71
N ALA A 7 -2.68 -7.04 22.42
CA ALA A 7 -3.83 -6.30 21.94
C ALA A 7 -3.91 -4.85 22.49
N TYR A 8 -2.76 -4.17 22.51
CA TYR A 8 -2.66 -2.75 22.83
C TYR A 8 -2.12 -2.01 21.61
N ASP A 9 -2.97 -1.12 21.05
CA ASP A 9 -2.58 -0.23 19.97
C ASP A 9 -2.26 1.15 20.53
N LYS A 10 -0.99 1.55 20.45
CA LYS A 10 -0.51 2.85 20.92
C LYS A 10 -1.10 4.04 20.13
N ASN A 11 -1.50 3.81 18.89
CA ASN A 11 -2.06 4.82 18.01
C ASN A 11 -3.58 5.01 18.23
N PHE A 12 -4.21 4.12 19.02
CA PHE A 12 -5.64 4.14 19.31
C PHE A 12 -6.54 4.02 18.06
N GLU A 13 -6.03 3.44 16.99
CA GLU A 13 -6.81 3.13 15.77
C GLU A 13 -7.74 1.94 15.98
N PHE A 14 -7.27 0.94 16.73
CA PHE A 14 -8.03 -0.27 17.04
C PHE A 14 -8.17 -0.48 18.54
N ASN A 15 -9.36 -0.88 18.97
CA ASN A 15 -9.59 -1.24 20.34
C ASN A 15 -9.16 -2.69 20.64
N LYS A 16 -9.04 -3.02 21.92
CA LYS A 16 -8.59 -4.34 22.39
C LYS A 16 -9.48 -5.49 21.90
N LYS A 17 -10.79 -5.26 21.76
CA LYS A 17 -11.74 -6.27 21.32
C LYS A 17 -11.55 -6.60 19.84
N GLU A 18 -11.35 -5.59 19.00
CA GLU A 18 -11.09 -5.73 17.57
C GLU A 18 -9.80 -6.52 17.32
N LEU A 19 -8.69 -6.12 17.97
CA LEU A 19 -7.43 -6.84 17.84
C LEU A 19 -7.53 -8.30 18.29
N LYS A 20 -8.24 -8.59 19.37
CA LYS A 20 -8.45 -9.96 19.87
C LYS A 20 -9.37 -10.81 18.98
N SER A 21 -10.32 -10.18 18.30
CA SER A 21 -11.23 -10.89 17.39
C SER A 21 -10.53 -11.37 16.11
N SER A 22 -9.44 -10.72 15.73
CA SER A 22 -8.67 -11.02 14.51
C SER A 22 -7.73 -12.23 14.71
N LYS A 23 -8.30 -13.42 14.89
CA LYS A 23 -7.56 -14.66 15.23
C LYS A 23 -6.45 -15.05 14.25
N LYS A 24 -6.54 -14.64 12.98
CA LYS A 24 -5.53 -14.95 11.94
C LYS A 24 -4.43 -13.88 11.85
N LEU A 25 -4.59 -12.74 12.53
CA LEU A 25 -3.64 -11.65 12.51
C LEU A 25 -2.39 -12.02 13.31
N LYS A 26 -1.21 -11.88 12.70
CA LYS A 26 0.08 -12.12 13.32
C LYS A 26 0.95 -10.89 13.19
N PHE A 27 1.41 -10.35 14.31
CA PHE A 27 2.36 -9.25 14.34
C PHE A 27 3.80 -9.79 14.44
N THR A 28 4.64 -9.44 13.48
CA THR A 28 6.03 -9.88 13.44
C THR A 28 6.96 -8.76 12.96
N ASN A 29 8.21 -8.80 13.41
CA ASN A 29 9.33 -8.03 12.85
C ASN A 29 10.38 -8.97 12.22
N ASN A 30 10.07 -10.25 12.12
CA ASN A 30 10.96 -11.24 11.53
C ASN A 30 10.62 -11.45 10.05
N GLN A 31 11.51 -11.06 9.16
CA GLN A 31 11.33 -11.22 7.71
C GLN A 31 11.10 -12.68 7.27
N LYS A 32 11.58 -13.66 8.03
CA LYS A 32 11.38 -15.08 7.71
C LYS A 32 9.89 -15.47 7.71
N ASP A 33 9.10 -14.82 8.54
CA ASP A 33 7.66 -15.08 8.65
C ASP A 33 6.90 -14.66 7.38
N LEU A 34 7.46 -13.71 6.61
CA LEU A 34 6.86 -13.22 5.37
C LEU A 34 7.05 -14.16 4.17
N LYS A 35 7.94 -15.15 4.25
CA LYS A 35 8.23 -16.06 3.13
C LYS A 35 7.04 -16.91 2.66
N LEU A 36 6.06 -17.10 3.54
CA LEU A 36 4.83 -17.84 3.22
C LEU A 36 3.77 -16.98 2.52
N ALA A 37 3.92 -15.67 2.57
CA ALA A 37 3.00 -14.76 1.87
C ALA A 37 3.20 -14.83 0.35
N ASN A 38 2.16 -14.51 -0.38
CA ASN A 38 2.14 -14.37 -1.84
C ASN A 38 1.56 -13.01 -2.29
N CYS A 39 1.01 -12.25 -1.34
CA CYS A 39 0.59 -10.88 -1.54
C CYS A 39 1.21 -10.01 -0.43
N PHE A 40 1.86 -8.93 -0.84
CA PHE A 40 2.55 -7.98 0.04
C PHE A 40 1.96 -6.60 -0.15
N ILE A 41 1.54 -5.95 0.94
CA ILE A 41 1.08 -4.55 0.90
C ILE A 41 2.12 -3.68 1.59
N ILE A 42 2.65 -2.69 0.87
CA ILE A 42 3.65 -1.74 1.36
C ILE A 42 2.95 -0.41 1.64
N SER A 43 2.82 -0.07 2.93
CA SER A 43 2.12 1.14 3.42
C SER A 43 3.02 2.02 4.29
N VAL A 44 4.31 2.09 3.98
CA VAL A 44 5.26 2.92 4.72
C VAL A 44 5.08 4.41 4.41
N PRO A 45 5.38 5.32 5.35
CA PRO A 45 5.28 6.76 5.10
C PRO A 45 6.32 7.22 4.07
N THR A 46 5.93 8.25 3.29
CA THR A 46 6.79 8.95 2.32
C THR A 46 6.86 10.43 2.69
N PRO A 47 7.67 10.81 3.68
CA PRO A 47 7.80 12.20 4.10
C PRO A 47 8.47 13.04 3.01
N VAL A 48 8.42 14.35 3.17
CA VAL A 48 9.20 15.29 2.36
C VAL A 48 10.47 15.67 3.07
N ASP A 49 11.54 15.88 2.31
CA ASP A 49 12.81 16.37 2.82
C ASP A 49 12.76 17.89 3.10
N LYS A 50 13.89 18.47 3.55
CA LYS A 50 14.03 19.90 3.82
C LYS A 50 13.82 20.78 2.58
N LEU A 51 13.98 20.21 1.38
CA LEU A 51 13.78 20.88 0.09
C LEU A 51 12.38 20.63 -0.47
N LYS A 52 11.46 20.07 0.35
CA LYS A 52 10.09 19.69 -0.04
C LYS A 52 10.04 18.64 -1.15
N LYS A 53 11.09 17.84 -1.34
CA LYS A 53 11.11 16.71 -2.26
C LYS A 53 10.65 15.44 -1.53
N PRO A 54 9.93 14.51 -2.20
CA PRO A 54 9.55 13.24 -1.62
C PRO A 54 10.77 12.42 -1.17
N ASP A 55 10.77 11.98 0.08
CA ASP A 55 11.81 11.10 0.61
C ASP A 55 11.39 9.64 0.45
N LEU A 56 11.92 8.98 -0.56
CA LEU A 56 11.61 7.59 -0.88
C LEU A 56 12.45 6.56 -0.11
N ARG A 57 13.35 6.98 0.78
CA ARG A 57 14.29 6.05 1.46
C ARG A 57 13.58 4.91 2.19
N LEU A 58 12.50 5.22 2.91
CA LEU A 58 11.73 4.19 3.63
C LEU A 58 11.03 3.24 2.66
N LEU A 59 10.40 3.78 1.61
CA LEU A 59 9.74 3.01 0.57
C LEU A 59 10.72 2.06 -0.14
N LEU A 60 11.84 2.57 -0.60
CA LEU A 60 12.86 1.76 -1.28
C LEU A 60 13.49 0.72 -0.36
N LYS A 61 13.67 1.03 0.93
CA LYS A 61 14.14 0.05 1.93
C LYS A 61 13.12 -1.08 2.15
N ALA A 62 11.84 -0.76 2.27
CA ALA A 62 10.77 -1.77 2.35
C ALA A 62 10.70 -2.61 1.07
N THR A 63 10.75 -1.96 -0.10
CA THR A 63 10.79 -2.62 -1.41
C THR A 63 11.99 -3.58 -1.54
N GLN A 64 13.18 -3.15 -1.11
CA GLN A 64 14.37 -4.00 -1.07
C GLN A 64 14.20 -5.21 -0.15
N MET A 65 13.58 -5.01 1.01
CA MET A 65 13.31 -6.09 1.96
C MET A 65 12.38 -7.14 1.33
N ILE A 66 11.31 -6.70 0.69
CA ILE A 66 10.37 -7.58 -0.01
C ILE A 66 11.04 -8.24 -1.22
N GLY A 67 11.82 -7.51 -2.01
CA GLY A 67 12.57 -8.06 -3.15
C GLY A 67 13.49 -9.23 -2.81
N LYS A 68 13.95 -9.35 -1.56
CA LYS A 68 14.78 -10.49 -1.10
C LYS A 68 14.00 -11.77 -0.81
N ILE A 69 12.68 -11.69 -0.73
CA ILE A 69 11.83 -12.82 -0.28
C ILE A 69 10.73 -13.20 -1.26
N ILE A 70 10.40 -12.35 -2.22
CA ILE A 70 9.38 -12.66 -3.22
C ILE A 70 9.79 -13.83 -4.10
N LYS A 71 8.79 -14.54 -4.55
CA LYS A 71 8.87 -15.70 -5.44
C LYS A 71 7.98 -15.50 -6.67
N LYS A 72 8.03 -16.44 -7.60
CA LYS A 72 7.18 -16.39 -8.81
C LYS A 72 5.70 -16.35 -8.44
N ASN A 73 4.96 -15.53 -9.19
CA ASN A 73 3.54 -15.23 -9.07
C ASN A 73 3.15 -14.43 -7.82
N ASP A 74 4.11 -13.87 -7.09
CA ASP A 74 3.79 -12.96 -5.98
C ASP A 74 3.29 -11.61 -6.50
N LEU A 75 2.38 -11.01 -5.72
CA LEU A 75 1.79 -9.68 -5.93
C LEU A 75 2.31 -8.70 -4.88
N ILE A 76 2.78 -7.54 -5.32
CA ILE A 76 3.23 -6.46 -4.45
C ILE A 76 2.34 -5.24 -4.70
N ILE A 77 1.56 -4.83 -3.69
CA ILE A 77 0.68 -3.67 -3.74
C ILE A 77 1.33 -2.53 -2.97
N PHE A 78 1.44 -1.36 -3.60
CA PHE A 78 1.94 -0.16 -2.96
C PHE A 78 0.76 0.75 -2.58
N GLU A 79 0.73 1.18 -1.31
CA GLU A 79 -0.26 2.15 -0.80
C GLU A 79 0.37 3.49 -0.41
N SER A 80 1.70 3.54 -0.30
CA SER A 80 2.42 4.77 0.02
C SER A 80 2.14 5.86 -1.00
N THR A 81 1.91 7.10 -0.54
CA THR A 81 1.69 8.24 -1.44
C THR A 81 2.98 8.58 -2.18
N VAL A 82 2.93 8.53 -3.51
CA VAL A 82 4.08 8.77 -4.40
C VAL A 82 3.65 9.58 -5.62
N TYR A 83 4.64 10.15 -6.34
CA TYR A 83 4.40 10.82 -7.61
C TYR A 83 4.12 9.82 -8.75
N PRO A 84 3.41 10.23 -9.82
CA PRO A 84 3.09 9.36 -10.95
C PRO A 84 4.32 8.74 -11.61
N GLY A 85 4.32 7.41 -11.75
CA GLY A 85 5.43 6.62 -12.28
C GLY A 85 6.38 6.08 -11.22
N CYS A 86 6.32 6.53 -9.97
CA CYS A 86 7.26 6.14 -8.94
C CYS A 86 7.30 4.63 -8.69
N THR A 87 6.16 3.96 -8.65
CA THR A 87 6.10 2.50 -8.44
C THR A 87 6.88 1.76 -9.51
N GLU A 88 6.64 2.07 -10.79
CA GLU A 88 7.26 1.37 -11.90
C GLU A 88 8.69 1.82 -12.17
N GLU A 89 9.01 3.10 -11.99
CA GLU A 89 10.33 3.67 -12.29
C GLU A 89 11.35 3.53 -11.15
N GLN A 90 10.88 3.48 -9.88
CA GLN A 90 11.76 3.42 -8.71
C GLN A 90 11.66 2.08 -7.97
N CYS A 91 10.45 1.57 -7.71
CA CYS A 91 10.26 0.39 -6.88
C CYS A 91 10.50 -0.91 -7.67
N VAL A 92 9.97 -1.02 -8.88
CA VAL A 92 10.11 -2.22 -9.73
C VAL A 92 11.57 -2.56 -9.99
N PRO A 93 12.47 -1.63 -10.38
CA PRO A 93 13.90 -1.96 -10.56
C PRO A 93 14.56 -2.49 -9.29
N VAL A 94 14.15 -2.02 -8.11
CA VAL A 94 14.64 -2.54 -6.83
C VAL A 94 14.15 -3.96 -6.60
N LEU A 95 12.86 -4.25 -6.85
CA LEU A 95 12.33 -5.62 -6.76
C LEU A 95 13.09 -6.58 -7.69
N GLU A 96 13.25 -6.23 -8.98
CA GLU A 96 13.99 -7.04 -9.95
C GLU A 96 15.46 -7.27 -9.53
N LYS A 97 16.14 -6.21 -9.05
CA LYS A 97 17.53 -6.27 -8.61
C LYS A 97 17.74 -7.30 -7.50
N PHE A 98 16.85 -7.30 -6.50
CA PHE A 98 17.03 -8.13 -5.31
C PHE A 98 16.41 -9.52 -5.42
N SER A 99 15.32 -9.68 -6.16
CA SER A 99 14.67 -10.98 -6.38
C SER A 99 15.30 -11.78 -7.51
N LYS A 100 15.94 -11.11 -8.50
CA LYS A 100 16.35 -11.67 -9.79
C LYS A 100 15.17 -12.16 -10.66
N LEU A 101 13.96 -11.79 -10.29
CA LEU A 101 12.73 -12.07 -11.03
C LEU A 101 12.43 -10.92 -12.00
N LYS A 102 11.57 -11.17 -12.98
CA LYS A 102 11.15 -10.20 -14.01
C LYS A 102 9.74 -9.70 -13.76
N TYR A 103 9.60 -8.37 -13.74
CA TYR A 103 8.33 -7.67 -13.66
C TYR A 103 7.38 -8.08 -14.79
N ASN A 104 6.11 -8.22 -14.46
CA ASN A 104 5.04 -8.62 -15.39
C ASN A 104 5.22 -10.01 -16.04
N LYS A 105 6.17 -10.80 -15.56
CA LYS A 105 6.41 -12.19 -15.98
C LYS A 105 6.45 -13.12 -14.78
N ASP A 106 7.32 -12.81 -13.82
CA ASP A 106 7.54 -13.66 -12.65
C ASP A 106 6.87 -13.10 -11.40
N PHE A 107 6.70 -11.77 -11.30
CA PHE A 107 5.95 -11.10 -10.24
C PHE A 107 5.18 -9.90 -10.79
N PHE A 108 4.21 -9.42 -10.02
CA PHE A 108 3.28 -8.38 -10.45
C PHE A 108 3.17 -7.30 -9.40
N CYS A 109 2.81 -6.08 -9.83
CA CYS A 109 2.59 -4.96 -8.93
C CYS A 109 1.18 -4.40 -9.07
N GLY A 110 0.67 -3.88 -7.95
CA GLY A 110 -0.52 -3.06 -7.89
C GLY A 110 -0.24 -1.76 -7.13
N TYR A 111 -1.14 -0.82 -7.26
CA TYR A 111 -1.12 0.43 -6.51
C TYR A 111 -2.53 0.80 -6.09
N SER A 112 -2.67 1.18 -4.81
CA SER A 112 -3.95 1.58 -4.24
C SER A 112 -3.71 2.64 -3.17
N PRO A 113 -3.84 3.95 -3.48
CA PRO A 113 -3.50 5.02 -2.55
C PRO A 113 -4.41 5.03 -1.32
N GLU A 114 -3.84 5.39 -0.17
CA GLU A 114 -4.63 5.64 1.04
C GLU A 114 -5.42 6.94 0.91
N ARG A 115 -6.69 6.90 1.32
CA ARG A 115 -7.62 8.02 1.23
C ARG A 115 -8.15 8.52 2.57
N ILE A 116 -7.74 7.88 3.68
CA ILE A 116 -8.20 8.21 5.02
C ILE A 116 -7.30 9.29 5.62
N ASN A 117 -7.93 10.28 6.27
CA ASN A 117 -7.19 11.24 7.08
C ASN A 117 -7.00 10.65 8.49
N PRO A 118 -5.78 10.68 9.05
CA PRO A 118 -5.55 10.23 10.41
C PRO A 118 -6.51 10.93 11.41
N GLY A 119 -7.17 10.14 12.26
CA GLY A 119 -8.12 10.64 13.24
C GLY A 119 -9.54 10.90 12.73
N ASP A 120 -9.82 10.72 11.45
CA ASP A 120 -11.18 10.82 10.90
C ASP A 120 -11.99 9.56 11.27
N LYS A 121 -12.96 9.73 12.15
CA LYS A 121 -13.84 8.63 12.60
C LYS A 121 -15.07 8.44 11.72
N VAL A 122 -15.34 9.37 10.82
CA VAL A 122 -16.49 9.33 9.90
C VAL A 122 -16.11 8.61 8.61
N HIS A 123 -14.97 8.97 8.04
CA HIS A 123 -14.45 8.38 6.81
C HIS A 123 -13.47 7.25 7.14
N THR A 124 -13.99 6.06 7.37
CA THR A 124 -13.21 4.87 7.67
C THR A 124 -12.80 4.14 6.38
N ILE A 125 -11.88 3.19 6.49
CA ILE A 125 -11.40 2.41 5.33
C ILE A 125 -12.54 1.73 4.56
N SER A 126 -13.58 1.29 5.25
CA SER A 126 -14.71 0.57 4.65
C SER A 126 -15.73 1.45 3.93
N ASN A 127 -15.79 2.76 4.25
CA ASN A 127 -16.82 3.67 3.71
C ASN A 127 -16.26 4.80 2.83
N VAL A 128 -14.98 4.74 2.45
CA VAL A 128 -14.38 5.62 1.44
C VAL A 128 -14.05 4.81 0.20
N LYS A 129 -14.57 5.22 -0.97
CA LYS A 129 -14.30 4.53 -2.25
C LYS A 129 -12.79 4.49 -2.51
N LYS A 130 -12.23 3.28 -2.68
CA LYS A 130 -10.80 3.08 -2.87
C LYS A 130 -10.45 2.99 -4.35
N ILE A 131 -9.33 3.63 -4.73
CA ILE A 131 -8.78 3.50 -6.09
C ILE A 131 -7.89 2.26 -6.09
N THR A 132 -8.04 1.43 -7.12
CA THR A 132 -7.23 0.21 -7.33
C THR A 132 -6.60 0.23 -8.71
N SER A 133 -5.45 -0.39 -8.86
CA SER A 133 -4.79 -0.54 -10.15
C SER A 133 -3.80 -1.70 -10.14
N GLY A 134 -3.46 -2.19 -11.32
CA GLY A 134 -2.49 -3.27 -11.48
C GLY A 134 -1.59 -3.06 -12.70
N SER A 135 -0.50 -3.78 -12.71
CA SER A 135 0.50 -3.75 -13.78
C SER A 135 0.04 -4.39 -15.09
N LYS A 136 -1.05 -5.16 -15.03
CA LYS A 136 -1.78 -5.75 -16.16
C LYS A 136 -3.27 -5.76 -15.84
N PRO A 137 -4.17 -5.90 -16.82
CA PRO A 137 -5.61 -5.97 -16.57
C PRO A 137 -5.99 -7.05 -15.56
N GLU A 138 -5.45 -8.25 -15.69
CA GLU A 138 -5.74 -9.39 -14.81
C GLU A 138 -5.25 -9.13 -13.38
N VAL A 139 -4.11 -8.44 -13.24
CA VAL A 139 -3.56 -8.04 -11.95
C VAL A 139 -4.40 -6.96 -11.31
N ALA A 140 -4.90 -6.01 -12.11
CA ALA A 140 -5.81 -4.98 -11.63
C ALA A 140 -7.12 -5.58 -11.11
N ASP A 141 -7.64 -6.64 -11.75
CA ASP A 141 -8.81 -7.37 -11.27
C ASP A 141 -8.55 -8.04 -9.93
N ILE A 142 -7.42 -8.71 -9.76
CA ILE A 142 -7.02 -9.34 -8.49
C ILE A 142 -6.89 -8.29 -7.38
N VAL A 143 -6.21 -7.17 -7.65
CA VAL A 143 -6.07 -6.07 -6.69
C VAL A 143 -7.43 -5.51 -6.32
N ASP A 144 -8.30 -5.29 -7.29
CA ASP A 144 -9.64 -4.76 -7.10
C ASP A 144 -10.49 -5.69 -6.23
N ASP A 145 -10.44 -6.99 -6.47
CA ASP A 145 -11.18 -7.99 -5.69
C ASP A 145 -10.69 -8.06 -4.24
N ILE A 146 -9.38 -7.99 -3.99
CA ILE A 146 -8.82 -7.93 -2.63
C ILE A 146 -9.43 -6.75 -1.85
N TYR A 147 -9.54 -5.58 -2.48
CA TYR A 147 -10.08 -4.40 -1.79
C TYR A 147 -11.60 -4.39 -1.71
N LYS A 148 -12.33 -4.97 -2.66
CA LYS A 148 -13.80 -5.13 -2.59
C LYS A 148 -14.25 -5.94 -1.38
N ASP A 149 -13.46 -6.91 -0.95
CA ASP A 149 -13.75 -7.68 0.27
C ASP A 149 -13.76 -6.82 1.54
N ILE A 150 -13.14 -5.64 1.51
CA ILE A 150 -12.95 -4.76 2.66
C ILE A 150 -13.76 -3.47 2.53
N ILE A 151 -13.93 -2.95 1.30
CA ILE A 151 -14.51 -1.63 1.02
C ILE A 151 -15.99 -1.76 0.69
N CYS A 152 -16.87 -1.44 1.64
CA CYS A 152 -18.32 -1.60 1.48
C CYS A 152 -18.94 -0.67 0.41
N VAL A 153 -18.36 0.51 0.19
CA VAL A 153 -18.83 1.49 -0.81
C VAL A 153 -18.25 1.27 -2.20
N GLY A 154 -17.49 0.19 -2.37
CA GLY A 154 -16.89 -0.22 -3.63
C GLY A 154 -15.57 0.46 -3.96
N THR A 155 -15.01 0.06 -5.08
CA THR A 155 -13.71 0.47 -5.60
C THR A 155 -13.86 1.23 -6.91
N HIS A 156 -12.78 1.89 -7.35
CA HIS A 156 -12.63 2.45 -8.68
C HIS A 156 -11.33 1.93 -9.30
N LYS A 157 -11.46 1.07 -10.29
CA LYS A 157 -10.32 0.48 -10.99
C LYS A 157 -9.75 1.50 -12.00
N ALA A 158 -8.58 2.03 -11.70
CA ALA A 158 -7.86 2.94 -12.58
C ALA A 158 -7.21 2.17 -13.75
N PRO A 159 -7.07 2.78 -14.93
CA PRO A 159 -6.54 2.09 -16.12
C PRO A 159 -5.06 1.74 -16.02
N SER A 160 -4.30 2.34 -15.12
CA SER A 160 -2.90 2.01 -14.86
C SER A 160 -2.46 2.45 -13.46
N ILE A 161 -1.32 1.91 -13.00
CA ILE A 161 -0.65 2.33 -11.76
C ILE A 161 -0.38 3.82 -11.78
N LYS A 162 0.17 4.34 -12.86
CA LYS A 162 0.50 5.76 -13.02
C LYS A 162 -0.72 6.69 -12.90
N VAL A 163 -1.88 6.28 -13.41
CA VAL A 163 -3.13 7.03 -13.26
C VAL A 163 -3.62 7.00 -11.81
N ALA A 164 -3.52 5.87 -11.12
CA ALA A 164 -3.91 5.76 -9.72
C ALA A 164 -3.00 6.62 -8.80
N GLU A 165 -1.70 6.68 -9.08
CA GLU A 165 -0.76 7.57 -8.40
C GLU A 165 -1.10 9.05 -8.63
N ALA A 166 -1.40 9.44 -9.89
CA ALA A 166 -1.79 10.80 -10.25
C ALA A 166 -3.09 11.23 -9.56
N ALA A 167 -4.08 10.34 -9.47
CA ALA A 167 -5.36 10.61 -8.83
C ALA A 167 -5.20 11.05 -7.36
N LYS A 168 -4.27 10.41 -6.62
CA LYS A 168 -3.98 10.80 -5.22
C LYS A 168 -3.44 12.22 -5.10
N ILE A 169 -2.53 12.61 -6.00
CA ILE A 169 -1.94 13.95 -5.98
C ILE A 169 -2.97 15.01 -6.34
N ILE A 170 -3.76 14.76 -7.39
CA ILE A 170 -4.81 15.68 -7.83
C ILE A 170 -5.83 15.89 -6.72
N GLU A 171 -6.29 14.82 -6.06
CA GLU A 171 -7.23 14.91 -4.93
C GLU A 171 -6.66 15.74 -3.78
N ASN A 172 -5.42 15.50 -3.37
CA ASN A 172 -4.78 16.25 -2.30
C ASN A 172 -4.64 17.74 -2.68
N THR A 173 -4.15 18.04 -3.88
CA THR A 173 -3.99 19.42 -4.36
C THR A 173 -5.31 20.15 -4.43
N GLN A 174 -6.37 19.51 -4.95
CA GLN A 174 -7.72 20.10 -5.03
C GLN A 174 -8.26 20.39 -3.62
N ARG A 175 -8.07 19.49 -2.66
CA ARG A 175 -8.50 19.69 -1.26
C ARG A 175 -7.75 20.86 -0.63
N ASP A 176 -6.43 20.94 -0.80
CA ASP A 176 -5.62 22.02 -0.25
C ASP A 176 -6.01 23.39 -0.82
N LEU A 177 -6.26 23.46 -2.14
CA LEU A 177 -6.77 24.69 -2.77
C LEU A 177 -8.14 25.09 -2.21
N ASN A 178 -9.07 24.16 -2.08
CA ASN A 178 -10.41 24.43 -1.53
C ASN A 178 -10.38 24.88 -0.06
N ILE A 179 -9.40 24.41 0.72
CA ILE A 179 -9.22 24.86 2.12
C ILE A 179 -8.59 26.26 2.16
N ALA A 180 -7.73 26.59 1.20
CA ALA A 180 -7.07 27.90 1.13
C ALA A 180 -7.99 29.03 0.68
N PHE A 181 -9.07 28.75 -0.06
CA PHE A 181 -10.11 29.71 -0.44
C PHE A 181 -11.20 29.86 0.64
#